data_676eb9d927a909de79506f7840726b82
#
_entry.id   676eb9d927a909de79506f7840726b82
#
_cell.length_a   1.000
_cell.length_b   1.000
_cell.length_c   1.000
_cell.angle_alpha   90.00
_cell.angle_beta   90.00
_cell.angle_gamma   90.00
#
_symmetry.space_group_name_H-M   'P 1'
#
loop_
_entity.id
_entity.type
_entity.pdbx_description
1 polymer ?
#
loop_
_entity_poly.entity_id
_entity_poly.type
_entity_poly.pdbx_seq_one_letter_code
_entity_poly.pdbx_strand_id
1 'polypeptide(L)'
;KNVILFGYGKMGSSIAKGWKLTNINFNFFIIETDISLKNKAVNDGFNSFHDIKQLLSIKNIKSLDIIFLAVKPQQMSLVIKQIQEFDNQNTLFISIAAGLSFGWFQKNLYKNIKIIRAMPNTPASVRRGVTGYCKSNNVTELEKIEAHKLLSSFGKAIFLNSESLIDVVTAISGSG
;
A
#
# COMPACT_ATOMS: atom_id res chain seq x y z
N LYS A 1 -13.38 -2.90 7.08
CA LYS A 1 -12.78 -2.10 6.01
C LYS A 1 -12.13 -2.98 4.96
N ASN A 2 -12.16 -2.54 3.71
CA ASN A 2 -11.56 -3.20 2.58
C ASN A 2 -10.18 -2.59 2.28
N VAL A 3 -9.15 -3.42 2.26
CA VAL A 3 -7.77 -3.05 1.95
C VAL A 3 -7.36 -3.74 0.65
N ILE A 4 -7.02 -2.96 -0.35
CA ILE A 4 -6.61 -3.45 -1.66
C ILE A 4 -5.10 -3.26 -1.80
N LEU A 5 -4.36 -4.34 -1.94
CA LEU A 5 -2.92 -4.32 -2.20
C LEU A 5 -2.65 -4.49 -3.69
N PHE A 6 -2.04 -3.50 -4.30
CA PHE A 6 -1.50 -3.60 -5.66
C PHE A 6 -0.05 -4.09 -5.61
N GLY A 7 0.20 -5.23 -6.24
CA GLY A 7 1.51 -5.87 -6.33
C GLY A 7 1.76 -6.93 -5.25
N TYR A 8 2.08 -8.17 -5.68
CA TYR A 8 2.40 -9.30 -4.80
C TYR A 8 3.83 -9.81 -5.00
N GLY A 9 4.75 -8.91 -5.40
CA GLY A 9 6.18 -9.17 -5.44
C GLY A 9 6.77 -9.43 -4.06
N LYS A 10 8.09 -9.41 -3.93
CA LYS A 10 8.79 -9.70 -2.66
C LYS A 10 8.24 -8.87 -1.47
N MET A 11 8.15 -7.55 -1.63
CA MET A 11 7.69 -6.67 -0.55
C MET A 11 6.18 -6.80 -0.32
N GLY A 12 5.35 -6.77 -1.36
CA GLY A 12 3.89 -6.88 -1.22
C GLY A 12 3.47 -8.19 -0.56
N SER A 13 4.07 -9.33 -0.92
CA SER A 13 3.80 -10.61 -0.28
C SER A 13 4.22 -10.65 1.19
N SER A 14 5.34 -10.02 1.55
CA SER A 14 5.79 -9.92 2.95
C SER A 14 4.82 -9.10 3.80
N ILE A 15 4.35 -7.98 3.27
CA ILE A 15 3.35 -7.10 3.90
C ILE A 15 2.04 -7.85 4.12
N ALA A 16 1.48 -8.47 3.08
CA ALA A 16 0.23 -9.20 3.15
C ALA A 16 0.28 -10.34 4.18
N LYS A 17 1.37 -11.10 4.20
CA LYS A 17 1.60 -12.14 5.22
C LYS A 17 1.66 -11.56 6.64
N GLY A 18 2.27 -10.40 6.81
CA GLY A 18 2.26 -9.67 8.08
C GLY A 18 0.84 -9.36 8.55
N TRP A 19 -0.02 -8.86 7.67
CA TRP A 19 -1.42 -8.56 7.99
C TRP A 19 -2.19 -9.80 8.45
N LYS A 20 -2.00 -10.93 7.77
CA LYS A 20 -2.67 -12.20 8.12
C LYS A 20 -2.29 -12.70 9.50
N LEU A 21 -1.04 -12.47 9.94
CA LEU A 21 -0.52 -12.94 11.23
C LEU A 21 -0.91 -12.05 12.41
N THR A 22 -1.41 -10.85 12.18
CA THR A 22 -1.66 -9.86 13.24
C THR A 22 -3.13 -9.67 13.60
N ASN A 23 -4.04 -10.52 13.12
CA ASN A 23 -5.48 -10.46 13.40
C ASN A 23 -6.10 -9.07 13.19
N ILE A 24 -5.62 -8.32 12.19
CA ILE A 24 -6.24 -7.06 11.81
C ILE A 24 -7.59 -7.37 11.16
N ASN A 25 -8.68 -6.89 11.75
CA ASN A 25 -10.04 -7.13 11.28
C ASN A 25 -10.37 -6.27 10.04
N PHE A 26 -9.66 -6.52 8.93
CA PHE A 26 -9.90 -5.93 7.61
C PHE A 26 -10.05 -7.04 6.58
N ASN A 27 -10.78 -6.75 5.50
CA ASN A 27 -10.84 -7.62 4.32
C ASN A 27 -9.69 -7.27 3.39
N PHE A 28 -8.82 -8.23 3.10
CA PHE A 28 -7.66 -8.03 2.25
C PHE A 28 -7.88 -8.62 0.86
N PHE A 29 -7.64 -7.80 -0.15
CA PHE A 29 -7.72 -8.16 -1.57
C PHE A 29 -6.41 -7.82 -2.26
N ILE A 30 -5.97 -8.69 -3.16
CA ILE A 30 -4.72 -8.52 -3.90
C ILE A 30 -5.03 -8.25 -5.37
N ILE A 31 -4.41 -7.21 -5.94
CA ILE A 31 -4.39 -6.99 -7.39
C ILE A 31 -2.99 -7.31 -7.90
N GLU A 32 -2.88 -8.31 -8.77
CA GLU A 32 -1.61 -8.74 -9.32
C GLU A 32 -1.79 -9.21 -10.78
N THR A 33 -1.02 -8.64 -11.68
CA THR A 33 -1.11 -8.93 -13.13
C THR A 33 -0.27 -10.12 -13.55
N ASP A 34 0.82 -10.42 -12.83
CA ASP A 34 1.63 -11.61 -13.06
C ASP A 34 0.91 -12.86 -12.57
N ILE A 35 0.67 -13.80 -13.46
CA ILE A 35 -0.10 -15.03 -13.18
C ILE A 35 0.56 -15.87 -12.09
N SER A 36 1.89 -15.98 -12.08
CA SER A 36 2.64 -16.75 -11.08
C SER A 36 2.49 -16.13 -9.69
N LEU A 37 2.66 -14.81 -9.57
CA LEU A 37 2.50 -14.08 -8.31
C LEU A 37 1.04 -14.06 -7.84
N LYS A 38 0.08 -13.96 -8.76
CA LYS A 38 -1.35 -14.07 -8.46
C LYS A 38 -1.69 -15.45 -7.87
N ASN A 39 -1.22 -16.54 -8.50
CA ASN A 39 -1.41 -17.90 -7.98
C ASN A 39 -0.74 -18.09 -6.62
N LYS A 40 0.44 -17.51 -6.43
CA LYS A 40 1.11 -17.49 -5.13
C LYS A 40 0.26 -16.79 -4.06
N ALA A 41 -0.38 -15.64 -4.38
CA ALA A 41 -1.26 -14.96 -3.45
C ALA A 41 -2.46 -15.84 -3.05
N VAL A 42 -3.06 -16.55 -4.01
CA VAL A 42 -4.15 -17.51 -3.75
C VAL A 42 -3.66 -18.66 -2.85
N ASN A 43 -2.50 -19.24 -3.14
CA ASN A 43 -1.91 -20.31 -2.33
C ASN A 43 -1.56 -19.84 -0.89
N ASP A 44 -1.18 -18.57 -0.73
CA ASP A 44 -0.97 -17.94 0.57
C ASP A 44 -2.31 -17.60 1.28
N GLY A 45 -3.47 -17.90 0.64
CA GLY A 45 -4.82 -17.79 1.19
C GLY A 45 -5.41 -16.38 1.10
N PHE A 46 -5.08 -15.62 0.05
CA PHE A 46 -5.68 -14.31 -0.26
C PHE A 46 -6.61 -14.40 -1.46
N ASN A 47 -7.66 -13.55 -1.46
CA ASN A 47 -8.44 -13.30 -2.66
C ASN A 47 -7.61 -12.42 -3.62
N SER A 48 -7.23 -12.96 -4.78
CA SER A 48 -6.37 -12.26 -5.74
C SER A 48 -7.06 -12.12 -7.10
N PHE A 49 -6.92 -10.94 -7.68
CA PHE A 49 -7.56 -10.51 -8.92
C PHE A 49 -6.52 -9.96 -9.89
N HIS A 50 -6.82 -10.01 -11.19
CA HIS A 50 -5.93 -9.47 -12.21
C HIS A 50 -5.94 -7.93 -12.22
N ASP A 51 -7.12 -7.34 -12.04
CA ASP A 51 -7.33 -5.90 -12.04
C ASP A 51 -8.45 -5.49 -11.07
N ILE A 52 -8.60 -4.19 -10.86
CA ILE A 52 -9.59 -3.64 -9.93
C ILE A 52 -11.02 -3.84 -10.46
N LYS A 53 -11.25 -3.92 -11.79
CA LYS A 53 -12.59 -4.16 -12.38
C LYS A 53 -13.10 -5.53 -11.98
N GLN A 54 -12.23 -6.53 -12.07
CA GLN A 54 -12.55 -7.89 -11.61
C GLN A 54 -12.89 -7.92 -10.12
N LEU A 55 -12.13 -7.21 -9.29
CA LEU A 55 -12.43 -7.08 -7.86
C LEU A 55 -13.80 -6.46 -7.60
N LEU A 56 -14.11 -5.34 -8.25
CA LEU A 56 -15.36 -4.59 -8.04
C LEU A 56 -16.60 -5.29 -8.61
N SER A 57 -16.43 -6.29 -9.49
CA SER A 57 -17.54 -7.15 -9.95
C SER A 57 -18.13 -8.00 -8.83
N ILE A 58 -17.43 -8.14 -7.69
CA ILE A 58 -17.91 -8.84 -6.51
C ILE A 58 -18.97 -7.99 -5.82
N LYS A 59 -20.21 -8.49 -5.74
CA LYS A 59 -21.41 -7.75 -5.26
C LYS A 59 -21.31 -7.16 -3.85
N ASN A 60 -20.35 -7.60 -3.03
CA ASN A 60 -20.26 -7.22 -1.61
C ASN A 60 -19.20 -6.13 -1.30
N ILE A 61 -18.45 -5.65 -2.30
CA ILE A 61 -17.47 -4.57 -2.07
C ILE A 61 -18.17 -3.23 -2.25
N LYS A 62 -18.46 -2.57 -1.11
CA LYS A 62 -19.18 -1.29 -1.08
C LYS A 62 -18.25 -0.07 -1.11
N SER A 63 -17.00 -0.23 -0.73
CA SER A 63 -16.03 0.87 -0.64
C SER A 63 -14.59 0.36 -0.81
N LEU A 64 -13.74 1.23 -1.34
CA LEU A 64 -12.29 1.07 -1.36
C LEU A 64 -11.73 1.93 -0.21
N ASP A 65 -11.67 1.37 1.00
CA ASP A 65 -11.29 2.17 2.18
C ASP A 65 -9.80 2.50 2.17
N ILE A 66 -8.95 1.52 1.85
CA ILE A 66 -7.50 1.68 1.79
C ILE A 66 -6.95 1.02 0.52
N ILE A 67 -6.15 1.76 -0.23
CA ILE A 67 -5.36 1.23 -1.36
C ILE A 67 -3.89 1.28 -0.97
N PHE A 68 -3.27 0.10 -0.93
CA PHE A 68 -1.86 -0.07 -0.63
C PHE A 68 -1.07 -0.34 -1.93
N LEU A 69 -0.14 0.54 -2.27
CA LEU A 69 0.60 0.53 -3.52
C LEU A 69 2.00 -0.06 -3.30
N ALA A 70 2.18 -1.34 -3.64
CA ALA A 70 3.44 -2.09 -3.50
C ALA A 70 4.03 -2.51 -4.86
N VAL A 71 3.71 -1.79 -5.91
CA VAL A 71 4.28 -1.96 -7.24
C VAL A 71 5.56 -1.14 -7.40
N LYS A 72 6.39 -1.50 -8.36
CA LYS A 72 7.59 -0.72 -8.72
C LYS A 72 7.20 0.68 -9.22
N PRO A 73 8.01 1.73 -8.96
CA PRO A 73 7.73 3.10 -9.43
C PRO A 73 7.39 3.19 -10.92
N GLN A 74 8.07 2.41 -11.76
CA GLN A 74 7.85 2.38 -13.21
C GLN A 74 6.46 1.87 -13.62
N GLN A 75 5.82 1.06 -12.78
CA GLN A 75 4.48 0.51 -13.01
C GLN A 75 3.38 1.40 -12.42
N MET A 76 3.73 2.40 -11.60
CA MET A 76 2.76 3.19 -10.83
C MET A 76 1.76 3.93 -11.74
N SER A 77 2.21 4.48 -12.86
CA SER A 77 1.31 5.19 -13.80
C SER A 77 0.21 4.30 -14.37
N LEU A 78 0.49 3.00 -14.58
CA LEU A 78 -0.52 2.03 -15.05
C LEU A 78 -1.54 1.73 -13.94
N VAL A 79 -1.09 1.58 -12.71
CA VAL A 79 -1.96 1.37 -11.55
C VAL A 79 -2.85 2.58 -11.30
N ILE A 80 -2.29 3.79 -11.36
CA ILE A 80 -3.05 5.04 -11.19
C ILE A 80 -4.17 5.17 -12.24
N LYS A 81 -3.90 4.83 -13.51
CA LYS A 81 -4.94 4.83 -14.56
C LYS A 81 -6.11 3.90 -14.23
N GLN A 82 -5.83 2.71 -13.69
CA GLN A 82 -6.91 1.81 -13.27
C GLN A 82 -7.72 2.40 -12.11
N ILE A 83 -7.06 3.06 -11.15
CA ILE A 83 -7.71 3.63 -9.97
C ILE A 83 -8.57 4.84 -10.35
N GLN A 84 -8.14 5.67 -11.30
CA GLN A 84 -8.87 6.86 -11.76
C GLN A 84 -10.24 6.55 -12.38
N GLU A 85 -10.47 5.32 -12.84
CA GLU A 85 -11.76 4.89 -13.42
C GLU A 85 -12.85 4.71 -12.35
N PHE A 86 -12.52 4.82 -11.05
CA PHE A 86 -13.44 4.60 -9.93
C PHE A 86 -13.44 5.79 -8.98
N ASP A 87 -14.56 5.97 -8.27
CA ASP A 87 -14.64 6.96 -7.19
C ASP A 87 -13.75 6.50 -6.02
N ASN A 88 -12.73 7.30 -5.77
CA ASN A 88 -11.72 7.02 -4.74
C ASN A 88 -11.43 8.23 -3.85
N GLN A 89 -12.27 9.26 -3.87
CA GLN A 89 -12.04 10.52 -3.14
C GLN A 89 -11.95 10.33 -1.62
N ASN A 90 -12.61 9.32 -1.07
CA ASN A 90 -12.57 8.99 0.35
C ASN A 90 -11.54 7.91 0.71
N THR A 91 -10.84 7.38 -0.28
CA THR A 91 -9.85 6.30 -0.10
C THR A 91 -8.56 6.83 0.51
N LEU A 92 -8.05 6.13 1.51
CA LEU A 92 -6.68 6.32 2.01
C LEU A 92 -5.70 5.55 1.11
N PHE A 93 -4.73 6.25 0.57
CA PHE A 93 -3.62 5.63 -0.17
C PHE A 93 -2.41 5.44 0.73
N ILE A 94 -1.75 4.29 0.62
CA ILE A 94 -0.45 4.03 1.26
C ILE A 94 0.50 3.56 0.18
N SER A 95 1.59 4.29 -0.06
CA SER A 95 2.58 3.93 -1.09
C SER A 95 3.93 3.61 -0.45
N ILE A 96 4.54 2.50 -0.88
CA ILE A 96 5.92 2.14 -0.55
C ILE A 96 6.88 2.33 -1.74
N ALA A 97 6.43 3.01 -2.80
CA ALA A 97 7.24 3.26 -3.98
C ALA A 97 8.29 4.35 -3.71
N ALA A 98 9.56 4.02 -3.92
CA ALA A 98 10.65 4.98 -3.81
C ALA A 98 10.53 6.08 -4.88
N GLY A 99 10.92 7.32 -4.53
CA GLY A 99 11.03 8.43 -5.48
C GLY A 99 9.72 9.07 -5.94
N LEU A 100 8.55 8.60 -5.48
CA LEU A 100 7.25 9.20 -5.81
C LEU A 100 6.75 10.05 -4.63
N SER A 101 6.77 11.39 -4.81
CA SER A 101 6.38 12.36 -3.79
C SER A 101 4.86 12.53 -3.65
N PHE A 102 4.40 13.17 -2.57
CA PHE A 102 3.00 13.61 -2.45
C PHE A 102 2.56 14.44 -3.66
N GLY A 103 3.41 15.36 -4.12
CA GLY A 103 3.14 16.17 -5.31
C GLY A 103 2.96 15.34 -6.57
N TRP A 104 3.70 14.25 -6.73
CA TRP A 104 3.50 13.31 -7.83
C TRP A 104 2.10 12.68 -7.79
N PHE A 105 1.68 12.18 -6.63
CA PHE A 105 0.33 11.58 -6.47
C PHE A 105 -0.78 12.61 -6.63
N GLN A 106 -0.62 13.82 -6.11
CA GLN A 106 -1.57 14.93 -6.28
C GLN A 106 -1.80 15.31 -7.74
N LYS A 107 -0.72 15.30 -8.54
CA LYS A 107 -0.78 15.59 -9.96
C LYS A 107 -1.44 14.46 -10.76
N ASN A 108 -1.22 13.21 -10.37
CA ASN A 108 -1.63 12.03 -11.15
C ASN A 108 -2.94 11.39 -10.66
N LEU A 109 -3.45 11.73 -9.49
CA LEU A 109 -4.78 11.32 -9.00
C LEU A 109 -5.68 12.54 -8.84
N TYR A 110 -5.60 13.25 -7.70
CA TYR A 110 -6.36 14.47 -7.44
C TYR A 110 -5.72 15.29 -6.32
N LYS A 111 -5.96 16.62 -6.34
CA LYS A 111 -5.26 17.60 -5.49
C LYS A 111 -5.33 17.29 -3.99
N ASN A 112 -6.47 16.84 -3.50
CA ASN A 112 -6.73 16.63 -2.07
C ASN A 112 -6.59 15.16 -1.65
N ILE A 113 -5.72 14.41 -2.32
CA ILE A 113 -5.50 12.98 -2.02
C ILE A 113 -5.08 12.77 -0.56
N LYS A 114 -5.66 11.76 0.08
CA LYS A 114 -5.23 11.24 1.36
C LYS A 114 -4.15 10.18 1.11
N ILE A 115 -2.90 10.56 1.26
CA ILE A 115 -1.76 9.67 0.96
C ILE A 115 -0.76 9.60 2.11
N ILE A 116 -0.32 8.39 2.40
CA ILE A 116 0.80 8.08 3.27
C ILE A 116 1.92 7.52 2.40
N ARG A 117 3.11 8.09 2.52
CA ARG A 117 4.34 7.50 1.98
C ARG A 117 5.01 6.70 3.08
N ALA A 118 5.41 5.48 2.79
CA ALA A 118 6.10 4.62 3.71
C ALA A 118 7.31 3.99 3.02
N MET A 119 8.38 3.80 3.75
CA MET A 119 9.61 3.17 3.25
C MET A 119 9.99 2.03 4.17
N PRO A 120 9.57 0.80 3.86
CA PRO A 120 10.02 -0.39 4.55
C PRO A 120 11.43 -0.79 4.11
N ASN A 121 12.14 -1.54 4.96
CA ASN A 121 13.41 -2.16 4.60
C ASN A 121 13.27 -3.67 4.42
N THR A 122 14.32 -4.32 3.88
CA THR A 122 14.34 -5.75 3.53
C THR A 122 13.99 -6.72 4.68
N PRO A 123 14.38 -6.49 5.96
CA PRO A 123 13.98 -7.38 7.07
C PRO A 123 12.47 -7.43 7.35
N ALA A 124 11.64 -6.65 6.63
CA ALA A 124 10.18 -6.75 6.71
C ALA A 124 9.67 -8.17 6.40
N SER A 125 10.38 -8.93 5.56
CA SER A 125 10.04 -10.32 5.22
C SER A 125 10.05 -11.27 6.42
N VAL A 126 10.84 -10.98 7.45
CA VAL A 126 10.93 -11.73 8.71
C VAL A 126 10.33 -10.95 9.90
N ARG A 127 9.54 -9.92 9.63
CA ARG A 127 8.88 -9.04 10.61
C ARG A 127 9.85 -8.31 11.56
N ARG A 128 11.08 -8.13 11.15
CA ARG A 128 12.12 -7.38 11.87
C ARG A 128 12.52 -6.09 11.14
N GLY A 129 11.70 -5.68 10.17
CA GLY A 129 11.91 -4.45 9.44
C GLY A 129 11.60 -3.21 10.27
N VAL A 130 12.08 -2.09 9.76
CA VAL A 130 11.69 -0.75 10.22
C VAL A 130 11.10 -0.03 9.02
N THR A 131 9.92 0.58 9.22
CA THR A 131 9.23 1.35 8.19
C THR A 131 9.11 2.79 8.66
N GLY A 132 9.81 3.71 8.02
CA GLY A 132 9.54 5.15 8.16
C GLY A 132 8.30 5.51 7.35
N TYR A 133 7.40 6.34 7.88
CA TYR A 133 6.25 6.82 7.11
C TYR A 133 5.87 8.24 7.48
N CYS A 134 5.32 8.98 6.51
CA CYS A 134 4.74 10.31 6.69
C CYS A 134 3.37 10.39 6.00
N LYS A 135 2.57 11.40 6.36
CA LYS A 135 1.22 11.58 5.84
C LYS A 135 1.06 12.95 5.17
N SER A 136 0.21 13.02 4.13
CA SER A 136 -0.26 14.30 3.59
C SER A 136 -1.24 14.98 4.58
N ASN A 137 -1.44 16.29 4.41
CA ASN A 137 -2.28 17.08 5.32
C ASN A 137 -3.74 16.63 5.38
N ASN A 138 -4.25 16.00 4.31
CA ASN A 138 -5.63 15.54 4.21
C ASN A 138 -5.90 14.22 4.94
N VAL A 139 -4.86 13.53 5.42
CA VAL A 139 -4.98 12.29 6.20
C VAL A 139 -5.34 12.62 7.64
N THR A 140 -6.46 12.12 8.12
CA THR A 140 -6.94 12.28 9.50
C THR A 140 -6.09 11.47 10.49
N GLU A 141 -6.19 11.77 11.78
CA GLU A 141 -5.49 10.99 12.81
C GLU A 141 -6.02 9.54 12.92
N LEU A 142 -7.32 9.32 12.67
CA LEU A 142 -7.87 7.95 12.63
C LEU A 142 -7.27 7.13 11.47
N GLU A 143 -7.21 7.73 10.28
CA GLU A 143 -6.58 7.09 9.11
C GLU A 143 -5.08 6.83 9.33
N LYS A 144 -4.38 7.74 10.00
CA LYS A 144 -2.98 7.54 10.40
C LYS A 144 -2.82 6.35 11.35
N ILE A 145 -3.71 6.21 12.34
CA ILE A 145 -3.71 5.08 13.28
C ILE A 145 -3.96 3.76 12.54
N GLU A 146 -4.89 3.73 11.60
CA GLU A 146 -5.16 2.54 10.77
C GLU A 146 -3.96 2.16 9.90
N ALA A 147 -3.35 3.15 9.24
CA ALA A 147 -2.13 2.93 8.48
C ALA A 147 -0.98 2.44 9.37
N HIS A 148 -0.82 3.03 10.56
CA HIS A 148 0.19 2.58 11.53
C HIS A 148 0.00 1.10 11.90
N LYS A 149 -1.23 0.64 12.13
CA LYS A 149 -1.54 -0.78 12.40
C LYS A 149 -1.12 -1.67 11.22
N LEU A 150 -1.45 -1.27 9.99
CA LEU A 150 -1.06 -2.01 8.79
C LEU A 150 0.48 -2.06 8.62
N LEU A 151 1.17 -0.93 8.82
CA LEU A 151 2.63 -0.83 8.69
C LEU A 151 3.37 -1.58 9.81
N SER A 152 2.82 -1.61 11.02
CA SER A 152 3.42 -2.30 12.17
C SER A 152 3.28 -3.83 12.11
N SER A 153 2.46 -4.36 11.21
CA SER A 153 2.24 -5.80 11.09
C SER A 153 3.46 -6.58 10.56
N PHE A 154 4.36 -5.89 9.85
CA PHE A 154 5.55 -6.50 9.26
C PHE A 154 6.87 -5.91 9.81
N GLY A 155 6.81 -5.22 10.96
CA GLY A 155 7.97 -4.67 11.65
C GLY A 155 7.61 -3.44 12.48
N LYS A 156 8.61 -2.66 12.88
CA LYS A 156 8.41 -1.41 13.61
C LYS A 156 8.05 -0.28 12.64
N ALA A 157 6.93 0.41 12.86
CA ALA A 157 6.56 1.60 12.11
C ALA A 157 6.93 2.88 12.89
N ILE A 158 7.56 3.85 12.23
CA ILE A 158 8.00 5.12 12.81
C ILE A 158 7.41 6.26 11.99
N PHE A 159 6.59 7.09 12.64
CA PHE A 159 6.06 8.29 12.02
C PHE A 159 7.13 9.37 11.89
N LEU A 160 7.21 9.99 10.73
CA LEU A 160 8.14 11.07 10.38
C LEU A 160 7.34 12.35 10.13
N ASN A 161 7.79 13.44 10.72
CA ASN A 161 7.06 14.73 10.65
C ASN A 161 7.19 15.45 9.30
N SER A 162 8.06 14.98 8.40
CA SER A 162 8.31 15.61 7.11
C SER A 162 8.48 14.56 6.01
N GLU A 163 7.99 14.87 4.82
CA GLU A 163 8.17 14.05 3.63
C GLU A 163 9.64 13.88 3.24
N SER A 164 10.46 14.92 3.44
CA SER A 164 11.90 14.88 3.13
C SER A 164 12.65 13.81 3.91
N LEU A 165 12.18 13.44 5.11
CA LEU A 165 12.78 12.38 5.92
C LEU A 165 12.57 10.98 5.29
N ILE A 166 11.56 10.79 4.46
CA ILE A 166 11.37 9.54 3.69
C ILE A 166 12.52 9.33 2.71
N ASP A 167 12.99 10.41 2.08
CA ASP A 167 14.08 10.32 1.12
C ASP A 167 15.41 10.00 1.81
N VAL A 168 15.61 10.51 3.04
CA VAL A 168 16.76 10.13 3.90
C VAL A 168 16.69 8.65 4.27
N VAL A 169 15.52 8.17 4.73
CA VAL A 169 15.31 6.74 5.04
C VAL A 169 15.57 5.88 3.81
N THR A 170 15.12 6.32 2.63
CA THR A 170 15.34 5.62 1.35
C THR A 170 16.83 5.52 1.04
N ALA A 171 17.59 6.60 1.19
CA ALA A 171 19.03 6.61 0.93
C ALA A 171 19.80 5.64 1.85
N ILE A 172 19.38 5.53 3.11
CA ILE A 172 20.02 4.63 4.10
C ILE A 172 19.59 3.18 3.89
N SER A 173 18.31 2.92 3.61
CA SER A 173 17.76 1.56 3.53
C SER A 173 17.79 0.97 2.11
N GLY A 174 17.85 1.80 1.08
CA GLY A 174 17.86 1.39 -0.33
C GLY A 174 19.24 1.10 -0.91
N SER A 175 20.31 1.34 -0.14
CA SER A 175 21.69 1.05 -0.54
C SER A 175 22.19 -0.33 -0.10
N GLY A 176 21.28 -1.21 0.33
CA GLY A 176 21.56 -2.60 0.71
C GLY A 176 21.14 -3.59 -0.35
#